data_663888be5d6b76779d05931b8d85bae2
#
_entry.id   663888be5d6b76779d05931b8d85bae2
#
_cell.length_a   1.000
_cell.length_b   1.000
_cell.length_c   1.000
_cell.angle_alpha   90.00
_cell.angle_beta   90.00
_cell.angle_gamma   90.00
#
_symmetry.space_group_name_H-M   'P 1'
#
loop_
_entity.id
_entity.type
_entity.pdbx_description
1 polymer ?
#
loop_
_entity_poly.entity_id
_entity_poly.type
_entity_poly.pdbx_seq_one_letter_code
_entity_poly.pdbx_strand_id
1 'polypeptide(L)'
;MNIKKILIIDDEPQGHDIKKIQHSLNGKVIISHKQIDVLDPAFLDEEANLEITKLEAAIISAVKSYHDLILVDYDYGLGFYNGLDVINVIRTVRKKCDVILYSADQKSIIDKVLGDDLAKCPKDKIIEGINQLMNYTILKIGRRGAHIYDAIQILKRDTLPSPRALLCEMLRTNGDRVFNSCCPELKGKTFSEIADILDDENNANGHKWLTAIMEQVIAYLVEVNE
;
A
#
# COMPACT_ATOMS: atom_id res chain seq x y z
N MET A 1 -11.66 9.60 -17.36
CA MET A 1 -10.64 10.39 -16.62
C MET A 1 -9.98 9.40 -15.67
N ASN A 2 -8.66 9.29 -15.69
CA ASN A 2 -7.95 8.28 -14.87
C ASN A 2 -7.82 8.80 -13.44
N ILE A 3 -8.25 8.01 -12.44
CA ILE A 3 -8.12 8.36 -11.02
C ILE A 3 -6.97 7.53 -10.45
N LYS A 4 -6.01 8.19 -9.82
CA LYS A 4 -4.90 7.57 -9.10
C LYS A 4 -5.09 7.75 -7.60
N LYS A 5 -4.94 6.68 -6.84
CA LYS A 5 -5.16 6.66 -5.39
C LYS A 5 -3.83 6.63 -4.66
N ILE A 6 -3.64 7.57 -3.74
CA ILE A 6 -2.44 7.66 -2.90
C ILE A 6 -2.85 7.48 -1.44
N LEU A 7 -2.15 6.59 -0.73
CA LEU A 7 -2.17 6.54 0.73
C LEU A 7 -0.91 7.24 1.26
N ILE A 8 -1.08 8.11 2.24
CA ILE A 8 0.02 8.82 2.90
C ILE A 8 0.00 8.43 4.37
N ILE A 9 1.17 8.10 4.93
CA ILE A 9 1.36 7.81 6.34
C ILE A 9 2.48 8.73 6.82
N ASP A 10 2.11 9.76 7.56
CA ASP A 10 2.98 10.89 7.94
C ASP A 10 2.39 11.55 9.20
N ASP A 11 3.22 12.16 10.01
CA ASP A 11 2.83 12.98 11.16
C ASP A 11 2.58 14.46 10.80
N GLU A 12 2.90 14.87 9.57
CA GLU A 12 2.67 16.21 9.06
C GLU A 12 1.62 16.23 7.92
N PRO A 13 0.78 17.29 7.81
CA PRO A 13 -0.19 17.40 6.73
C PRO A 13 0.46 17.53 5.35
N GLN A 14 0.18 16.60 4.44
CA GLN A 14 0.78 16.54 3.10
C GLN A 14 -0.10 17.18 1.99
N GLY A 15 -1.13 17.92 2.34
CA GLY A 15 -2.06 18.52 1.38
C GLY A 15 -1.39 19.46 0.35
N HIS A 16 -0.27 20.12 0.70
CA HIS A 16 0.49 20.95 -0.22
C HIS A 16 1.21 20.11 -1.28
N ASP A 17 1.79 19.00 -0.88
CA ASP A 17 2.54 18.10 -1.76
C ASP A 17 1.60 17.36 -2.71
N ILE A 18 0.42 16.96 -2.25
CA ILE A 18 -0.64 16.42 -3.11
C ILE A 18 -1.07 17.42 -4.19
N LYS A 19 -1.21 18.71 -3.84
CA LYS A 19 -1.53 19.75 -4.84
C LYS A 19 -0.43 19.89 -5.89
N LYS A 20 0.86 19.80 -5.51
CA LYS A 20 1.99 19.80 -6.45
C LYS A 20 1.93 18.59 -7.39
N ILE A 21 1.68 17.39 -6.85
CA ILE A 21 1.53 16.17 -7.64
C ILE A 21 0.38 16.34 -8.63
N GLN A 22 -0.79 16.77 -8.16
CA GLN A 22 -1.98 16.98 -9.00
C GLN A 22 -1.71 17.98 -10.14
N HIS A 23 -1.07 19.11 -9.83
CA HIS A 23 -0.71 20.14 -10.82
C HIS A 23 0.26 19.58 -11.87
N SER A 24 1.25 18.79 -11.46
CA SER A 24 2.28 18.23 -12.36
C SER A 24 1.74 17.14 -13.29
N LEU A 25 0.57 16.58 -13.02
CA LEU A 25 -0.11 15.59 -13.85
C LEU A 25 -1.05 16.24 -14.89
N ASN A 26 -1.06 17.57 -14.97
CA ASN A 26 -1.69 18.37 -16.03
C ASN A 26 -3.17 18.01 -16.31
N GLY A 27 -3.95 17.72 -15.29
CA GLY A 27 -5.38 17.40 -15.42
C GLY A 27 -5.71 16.08 -16.15
N LYS A 28 -4.70 15.33 -16.61
CA LYS A 28 -4.90 14.00 -17.21
C LYS A 28 -5.32 12.94 -16.22
N VAL A 29 -4.98 13.15 -14.97
CA VAL A 29 -5.21 12.24 -13.86
C VAL A 29 -5.80 13.03 -12.70
N ILE A 30 -6.80 12.47 -12.04
CA ILE A 30 -7.29 12.99 -10.74
C ILE A 30 -6.59 12.21 -9.64
N ILE A 31 -6.05 12.95 -8.65
CA ILE A 31 -5.51 12.32 -7.45
C ILE A 31 -6.59 12.26 -6.38
N SER A 32 -6.93 11.03 -5.99
CA SER A 32 -7.65 10.74 -4.75
C SER A 32 -6.64 10.33 -3.69
N HIS A 33 -6.66 10.95 -2.53
CA HIS A 33 -5.72 10.59 -1.47
C HIS A 33 -6.42 10.38 -0.14
N LYS A 34 -5.79 9.54 0.69
CA LYS A 34 -6.10 9.36 2.10
C LYS A 34 -4.82 9.57 2.88
N GLN A 35 -4.87 10.29 3.98
CA GLN A 35 -3.75 10.41 4.92
C GLN A 35 -4.11 9.72 6.24
N ILE A 36 -3.14 9.03 6.82
CA ILE A 36 -3.11 8.61 8.21
C ILE A 36 -2.06 9.48 8.88
N ASP A 37 -2.52 10.33 9.78
CA ASP A 37 -1.66 11.08 10.69
C ASP A 37 -1.27 10.15 11.83
N VAL A 38 0.03 9.85 11.95
CA VAL A 38 0.53 8.90 12.96
C VAL A 38 0.34 9.44 14.37
N LEU A 39 0.31 10.76 14.54
CA LEU A 39 0.11 11.44 15.82
C LEU A 39 -1.35 11.90 16.04
N ASP A 40 -2.30 11.38 15.24
CA ASP A 40 -3.73 11.64 15.47
C ASP A 40 -4.11 11.23 16.90
N PRO A 41 -4.81 12.10 17.67
CA PRO A 41 -5.27 11.79 19.01
C PRO A 41 -6.04 10.46 19.13
N ALA A 42 -6.65 9.97 18.06
CA ALA A 42 -7.32 8.67 18.03
C ALA A 42 -6.36 7.48 18.26
N PHE A 43 -5.07 7.66 18.02
CA PHE A 43 -4.02 6.65 18.21
C PHE A 43 -3.22 6.85 19.48
N LEU A 44 -3.54 7.87 20.27
CA LEU A 44 -2.86 8.14 21.53
C LEU A 44 -3.68 7.59 22.72
N ASP A 45 -2.97 7.23 23.78
CA ASP A 45 -3.58 6.90 25.07
C ASP A 45 -3.83 8.19 25.90
N GLU A 46 -4.35 8.02 27.12
CA GLU A 46 -4.64 9.15 28.04
C GLU A 46 -3.37 9.94 28.45
N GLU A 47 -2.20 9.32 28.32
CA GLU A 47 -0.89 9.91 28.62
C GLU A 47 -0.19 10.48 27.38
N ALA A 48 -0.91 10.52 26.24
CA ALA A 48 -0.41 10.94 24.92
C ALA A 48 0.71 10.03 24.35
N ASN A 49 0.81 8.77 24.79
CA ASN A 49 1.69 7.80 24.17
C ASN A 49 0.99 7.12 22.99
N LEU A 50 1.76 6.77 21.97
CA LEU A 50 1.23 6.08 20.79
C LEU A 50 0.76 4.65 21.14
N GLU A 51 -0.52 4.37 20.90
CA GLU A 51 -1.08 3.02 20.90
C GLU A 51 -0.84 2.34 19.54
N ILE A 52 0.32 1.69 19.41
CA ILE A 52 0.77 1.05 18.15
C ILE A 52 -0.32 0.14 17.57
N THR A 53 -1.02 -0.63 18.38
CA THR A 53 -2.07 -1.56 17.92
C THR A 53 -3.23 -0.86 17.22
N LYS A 54 -3.63 0.32 17.69
CA LYS A 54 -4.67 1.13 17.04
C LYS A 54 -4.19 1.69 15.70
N LEU A 55 -2.97 2.23 15.67
CA LEU A 55 -2.36 2.74 14.44
C LEU A 55 -2.21 1.61 13.39
N GLU A 56 -1.66 0.48 13.77
CA GLU A 56 -1.50 -0.68 12.88
C GLU A 56 -2.85 -1.19 12.34
N ALA A 57 -3.88 -1.26 13.18
CA ALA A 57 -5.22 -1.62 12.73
C ALA A 57 -5.77 -0.62 11.69
N ALA A 58 -5.53 0.68 11.88
CA ALA A 58 -5.92 1.71 10.92
C ALA A 58 -5.14 1.59 9.59
N ILE A 59 -3.83 1.32 9.64
CA ILE A 59 -2.99 1.06 8.48
C ILE A 59 -3.50 -0.18 7.73
N ILE A 60 -3.69 -1.30 8.43
CA ILE A 60 -4.22 -2.54 7.86
C ILE A 60 -5.56 -2.29 7.16
N SER A 61 -6.47 -1.56 7.81
CA SER A 61 -7.76 -1.21 7.22
C SER A 61 -7.60 -0.36 5.96
N ALA A 62 -6.70 0.61 5.95
CA ALA A 62 -6.48 1.49 4.80
C ALA A 62 -5.87 0.75 3.62
N VAL A 63 -4.86 -0.11 3.85
CA VAL A 63 -4.15 -0.82 2.77
C VAL A 63 -4.94 -1.98 2.17
N LYS A 64 -6.04 -2.41 2.77
CA LYS A 64 -6.99 -3.34 2.14
C LYS A 64 -7.57 -2.76 0.85
N SER A 65 -7.74 -1.45 0.75
CA SER A 65 -8.14 -0.79 -0.49
C SER A 65 -6.95 -0.66 -1.44
N TYR A 66 -7.23 -0.69 -2.75
CA TYR A 66 -6.19 -0.48 -3.76
C TYR A 66 -5.66 0.96 -3.71
N HIS A 67 -4.34 1.07 -3.78
CA HIS A 67 -3.63 2.33 -3.93
C HIS A 67 -2.58 2.18 -5.05
N ASP A 68 -2.46 3.20 -5.90
CA ASP A 68 -1.43 3.27 -6.95
C ASP A 68 -0.06 3.55 -6.36
N LEU A 69 -0.03 4.20 -5.19
CA LEU A 69 1.19 4.56 -4.49
C LEU A 69 0.92 4.74 -2.99
N ILE A 70 1.84 4.29 -2.17
CA ILE A 70 1.87 4.56 -0.74
C ILE A 70 3.12 5.40 -0.43
N LEU A 71 2.93 6.53 0.22
CA LEU A 71 3.98 7.41 0.70
C LEU A 71 4.09 7.23 2.21
N VAL A 72 5.28 6.91 2.70
CA VAL A 72 5.53 6.66 4.12
C VAL A 72 6.67 7.56 4.56
N ASP A 73 6.44 8.41 5.55
CA ASP A 73 7.53 9.08 6.22
C ASP A 73 8.29 8.12 7.12
N TYR A 74 9.58 8.33 7.25
CA TYR A 74 10.42 7.48 8.08
C TYR A 74 10.39 7.86 9.56
N ASP A 75 10.43 9.13 9.85
CA ASP A 75 10.64 9.64 11.21
C ASP A 75 9.43 10.39 11.73
N TYR A 76 8.79 9.84 12.73
CA TYR A 76 7.64 10.41 13.42
C TYR A 76 8.04 11.07 14.77
N GLY A 77 9.33 11.22 15.03
CA GLY A 77 9.81 11.76 16.31
C GLY A 77 9.64 10.82 17.52
N LEU A 78 9.19 9.60 17.30
CA LEU A 78 8.81 8.66 18.39
C LEU A 78 9.97 7.79 18.89
N GLY A 79 11.08 7.72 18.14
CA GLY A 79 12.29 6.95 18.47
C GLY A 79 12.15 5.42 18.44
N PHE A 80 11.00 4.87 18.82
CA PHE A 80 10.75 3.43 18.92
C PHE A 80 9.88 2.88 17.78
N TYR A 81 9.16 3.72 17.02
CA TYR A 81 8.32 3.33 15.90
C TYR A 81 8.60 4.26 14.72
N ASN A 82 8.81 3.71 13.54
CA ASN A 82 9.24 4.47 12.37
C ASN A 82 8.63 3.92 11.07
N GLY A 83 8.94 4.54 9.93
CA GLY A 83 8.39 4.17 8.63
C GLY A 83 8.71 2.74 8.17
N LEU A 84 9.80 2.11 8.65
CA LEU A 84 10.07 0.70 8.34
C LEU A 84 9.11 -0.23 9.08
N ASP A 85 8.72 0.10 10.31
CA ASP A 85 7.71 -0.64 11.06
C ASP A 85 6.36 -0.56 10.35
N VAL A 86 5.99 0.63 9.88
CA VAL A 86 4.80 0.87 9.04
C VAL A 86 4.83 0.02 7.78
N ILE A 87 5.95 0.00 7.05
CA ILE A 87 6.10 -0.81 5.82
C ILE A 87 5.96 -2.29 6.14
N ASN A 88 6.52 -2.74 7.26
CA ASN A 88 6.36 -4.13 7.69
C ASN A 88 4.87 -4.49 7.87
N VAL A 89 4.10 -3.64 8.53
CA VAL A 89 2.63 -3.80 8.66
C VAL A 89 1.95 -3.82 7.29
N ILE A 90 2.29 -2.90 6.39
CA ILE A 90 1.76 -2.88 5.02
C ILE A 90 2.02 -4.22 4.32
N ARG A 91 3.23 -4.79 4.46
CA ARG A 91 3.64 -6.04 3.80
C ARG A 91 2.96 -7.28 4.36
N THR A 92 2.42 -7.25 5.58
CA THR A 92 1.57 -8.35 6.09
C THR A 92 0.26 -8.48 5.30
N VAL A 93 -0.24 -7.37 4.74
CA VAL A 93 -1.52 -7.30 4.00
C VAL A 93 -1.28 -7.25 2.49
N ARG A 94 -0.34 -6.42 2.05
CA ARG A 94 -0.04 -6.14 0.64
C ARG A 94 1.42 -6.40 0.33
N LYS A 95 1.75 -7.58 -0.19
CA LYS A 95 3.12 -7.95 -0.56
C LYS A 95 3.67 -7.14 -1.73
N LYS A 96 2.79 -6.72 -2.64
CA LYS A 96 3.14 -6.00 -3.88
C LYS A 96 2.32 -4.74 -4.02
N CYS A 97 2.80 -3.64 -3.49
CA CYS A 97 2.30 -2.30 -3.76
C CYS A 97 3.49 -1.35 -3.84
N ASP A 98 3.37 -0.32 -4.65
CA ASP A 98 4.43 0.68 -4.79
C ASP A 98 4.51 1.53 -3.53
N VAL A 99 5.65 1.49 -2.84
CA VAL A 99 5.91 2.27 -1.63
C VAL A 99 7.12 3.15 -1.85
N ILE A 100 7.00 4.43 -1.55
CA ILE A 100 8.12 5.35 -1.35
C ILE A 100 8.26 5.59 0.15
N LEU A 101 9.44 5.28 0.68
CA LEU A 101 9.86 5.70 2.01
C LEU A 101 10.63 7.01 1.86
N TYR A 102 10.30 8.04 2.63
CA TYR A 102 11.03 9.31 2.58
C TYR A 102 11.39 9.80 3.98
N SER A 103 12.42 10.64 4.06
CA SER A 103 12.89 11.22 5.30
C SER A 103 13.56 12.56 5.04
N ALA A 104 13.58 13.44 6.04
CA ALA A 104 14.43 14.60 6.04
C ALA A 104 15.92 14.20 6.07
N ASP A 105 16.24 13.11 6.77
CA ASP A 105 17.57 12.50 6.86
C ASP A 105 17.56 11.06 6.34
N GLN A 106 17.94 10.88 5.07
CA GLN A 106 18.06 9.54 4.47
C GLN A 106 19.16 8.69 5.12
N LYS A 107 20.17 9.32 5.72
CA LYS A 107 21.25 8.59 6.35
C LYS A 107 20.74 7.79 7.54
N SER A 108 19.84 8.34 8.31
CA SER A 108 19.22 7.64 9.47
C SER A 108 18.55 6.33 9.07
N ILE A 109 17.93 6.25 7.89
CA ILE A 109 17.34 5.01 7.35
C ILE A 109 18.43 3.97 7.09
N ILE A 110 19.53 4.39 6.46
CA ILE A 110 20.65 3.52 6.09
C ILE A 110 21.34 3.03 7.37
N ASP A 111 21.65 3.93 8.27
CA ASP A 111 22.32 3.62 9.54
C ASP A 111 21.47 2.66 10.40
N LYS A 112 20.16 2.81 10.40
CA LYS A 112 19.24 1.89 11.11
C LYS A 112 19.27 0.47 10.56
N VAL A 113 19.36 0.33 9.22
CA VAL A 113 19.27 -0.98 8.56
C VAL A 113 20.64 -1.65 8.40
N LEU A 114 21.66 -0.86 8.10
CA LEU A 114 23.02 -1.38 7.77
C LEU A 114 24.04 -1.15 8.89
N GLY A 115 23.70 -0.34 9.90
CA GLY A 115 24.57 0.07 11.01
C GLY A 115 25.25 1.42 10.77
N ASP A 116 25.55 2.13 11.86
CA ASP A 116 26.06 3.53 11.86
C ASP A 116 27.42 3.71 11.19
N ASP A 117 28.24 2.67 11.13
CA ASP A 117 29.57 2.69 10.51
C ASP A 117 29.75 1.45 9.63
N LEU A 118 29.38 1.58 8.35
CA LEU A 118 29.47 0.49 7.38
C LEU A 118 30.89 -0.11 7.26
N ALA A 119 31.93 0.68 7.52
CA ALA A 119 33.30 0.20 7.46
C ALA A 119 33.65 -0.77 8.62
N LYS A 120 32.96 -0.62 9.74
CA LYS A 120 33.14 -1.46 10.95
C LYS A 120 32.01 -2.46 11.15
N CYS A 121 30.94 -2.37 10.38
CA CYS A 121 29.79 -3.26 10.50
C CYS A 121 30.17 -4.68 10.03
N PRO A 122 29.83 -5.73 10.79
CA PRO A 122 30.02 -7.11 10.34
C PRO A 122 29.28 -7.35 9.01
N LYS A 123 29.93 -8.06 8.08
CA LYS A 123 29.34 -8.33 6.76
C LYS A 123 28.00 -9.03 6.84
N ASP A 124 27.83 -9.91 7.82
CA ASP A 124 26.55 -10.63 8.00
C ASP A 124 25.41 -9.69 8.34
N LYS A 125 25.65 -8.68 9.20
CA LYS A 125 24.66 -7.63 9.50
C LYS A 125 24.29 -6.79 8.27
N ILE A 126 25.29 -6.47 7.43
CA ILE A 126 25.04 -5.73 6.18
C ILE A 126 24.17 -6.58 5.25
N ILE A 127 24.47 -7.89 5.11
CA ILE A 127 23.66 -8.81 4.28
C ILE A 127 22.25 -8.93 4.83
N GLU A 128 22.08 -9.05 6.14
CA GLU A 128 20.77 -9.10 6.81
C GLU A 128 19.97 -7.82 6.54
N GLY A 129 20.58 -6.65 6.70
CA GLY A 129 19.94 -5.36 6.41
C GLY A 129 19.53 -5.20 4.95
N ILE A 130 20.40 -5.63 4.01
CA ILE A 130 20.05 -5.64 2.57
C ILE A 130 18.85 -6.57 2.32
N ASN A 131 18.85 -7.77 2.87
CA ASN A 131 17.74 -8.72 2.73
C ASN A 131 16.45 -8.14 3.32
N GLN A 132 16.53 -7.43 4.44
CA GLN A 132 15.38 -6.75 5.03
C GLN A 132 14.81 -5.68 4.08
N LEU A 133 15.65 -4.82 3.49
CA LEU A 133 15.21 -3.83 2.50
C LEU A 133 14.60 -4.48 1.26
N MET A 134 15.17 -5.60 0.79
CA MET A 134 14.61 -6.36 -0.33
C MET A 134 13.24 -6.95 0.01
N ASN A 135 13.05 -7.46 1.22
CA ASN A 135 11.76 -7.99 1.69
C ASN A 135 10.70 -6.90 1.81
N TYR A 136 11.09 -5.69 2.17
CA TYR A 136 10.18 -4.53 2.21
C TYR A 136 9.71 -4.09 0.83
N THR A 137 10.39 -4.52 -0.24
CA THR A 137 10.05 -4.13 -1.62
C THR A 137 9.77 -2.63 -1.78
N ILE A 138 10.61 -1.80 -1.12
CA ILE A 138 10.54 -0.35 -1.21
C ILE A 138 10.98 0.04 -2.61
N LEU A 139 10.11 0.75 -3.34
CA LEU A 139 10.40 1.16 -4.70
C LEU A 139 11.46 2.27 -4.73
N LYS A 140 11.44 3.15 -3.72
CA LYS A 140 12.41 4.23 -3.59
C LYS A 140 12.53 4.72 -2.15
N ILE A 141 13.75 5.06 -1.75
CA ILE A 141 14.04 5.82 -0.54
C ILE A 141 14.34 7.26 -0.98
N GLY A 142 13.44 8.18 -0.66
CA GLY A 142 13.50 9.58 -1.09
C GLY A 142 13.91 10.53 0.03
N ARG A 143 14.40 11.71 -0.36
CA ARG A 143 14.53 12.84 0.56
C ARG A 143 13.18 13.55 0.66
N ARG A 144 12.81 14.03 1.84
CA ARG A 144 11.61 14.87 2.03
C ARG A 144 11.65 16.06 1.04
N GLY A 145 10.57 16.29 0.31
CA GLY A 145 10.48 17.24 -0.80
C GLY A 145 10.85 16.67 -2.17
N ALA A 146 11.91 15.87 -2.29
CA ALA A 146 12.27 15.21 -3.55
C ALA A 146 11.36 13.99 -3.86
N HIS A 147 10.79 13.35 -2.85
CA HIS A 147 9.86 12.22 -3.00
C HIS A 147 8.62 12.56 -3.87
N ILE A 148 8.24 13.85 -3.92
CA ILE A 148 7.17 14.34 -4.78
C ILE A 148 7.47 14.09 -6.25
N TYR A 149 8.71 14.38 -6.70
CA TYR A 149 9.14 14.11 -8.06
C TYR A 149 9.07 12.61 -8.39
N ASP A 150 9.52 11.79 -7.45
CA ASP A 150 9.48 10.33 -7.57
C ASP A 150 8.03 9.83 -7.67
N ALA A 151 7.14 10.34 -6.81
CA ALA A 151 5.71 10.05 -6.87
C ALA A 151 5.10 10.40 -8.21
N ILE A 152 5.42 11.59 -8.77
CA ILE A 152 4.95 12.01 -10.08
C ILE A 152 5.42 11.05 -11.18
N GLN A 153 6.70 10.60 -11.15
CA GLN A 153 7.22 9.66 -12.15
C GLN A 153 6.52 8.29 -12.09
N ILE A 154 6.22 7.81 -10.87
CA ILE A 154 5.50 6.54 -10.68
C ILE A 154 4.06 6.67 -11.18
N LEU A 155 3.35 7.74 -10.79
CA LEU A 155 1.96 7.95 -11.15
C LEU A 155 1.75 8.23 -12.64
N LYS A 156 2.79 8.71 -13.35
CA LYS A 156 2.78 8.87 -14.81
C LYS A 156 2.88 7.54 -15.57
N ARG A 157 3.28 6.47 -14.91
CA ARG A 157 3.30 5.15 -15.54
C ARG A 157 1.87 4.76 -15.88
N ASP A 158 1.63 4.31 -17.11
CA ASP A 158 0.35 3.75 -17.55
C ASP A 158 0.20 2.30 -17.02
N THR A 159 0.37 2.13 -15.72
CA THR A 159 0.09 0.85 -15.07
C THR A 159 -1.39 0.81 -14.74
N LEU A 160 -2.14 0.01 -15.49
CA LEU A 160 -3.48 -0.37 -15.09
C LEU A 160 -3.40 -1.19 -13.79
N PRO A 161 -4.36 -1.02 -12.87
CA PRO A 161 -4.49 -1.90 -11.73
C PRO A 161 -4.53 -3.36 -12.22
N SER A 162 -3.94 -4.27 -11.45
CA SER A 162 -4.04 -5.69 -11.82
C SER A 162 -5.52 -6.10 -11.90
N PRO A 163 -5.89 -7.07 -12.76
CA PRO A 163 -7.27 -7.56 -12.83
C PRO A 163 -7.85 -7.94 -11.47
N ARG A 164 -7.00 -8.49 -10.58
CA ARG A 164 -7.36 -8.79 -9.19
C ARG A 164 -7.72 -7.53 -8.42
N ALA A 165 -6.86 -6.51 -8.44
CA ALA A 165 -7.09 -5.26 -7.72
C ALA A 165 -8.35 -4.55 -8.22
N LEU A 166 -8.56 -4.52 -9.54
CA LEU A 166 -9.75 -3.96 -10.14
C LEU A 166 -11.02 -4.71 -9.70
N LEU A 167 -10.98 -6.05 -9.72
CA LEU A 167 -12.10 -6.88 -9.27
C LEU A 167 -12.41 -6.65 -7.78
N CYS A 168 -11.41 -6.60 -6.91
CA CYS A 168 -11.61 -6.30 -5.49
C CYS A 168 -12.26 -4.93 -5.28
N GLU A 169 -11.86 -3.91 -6.04
CA GLU A 169 -12.47 -2.59 -5.96
C GLU A 169 -13.95 -2.61 -6.39
N MET A 170 -14.26 -3.28 -7.50
CA MET A 170 -15.63 -3.44 -7.98
C MET A 170 -16.51 -4.20 -6.97
N LEU A 171 -15.98 -5.23 -6.33
CA LEU A 171 -16.67 -5.97 -5.28
C LEU A 171 -16.94 -5.07 -4.06
N ARG A 172 -15.96 -4.31 -3.59
CA ARG A 172 -16.13 -3.40 -2.44
C ARG A 172 -17.12 -2.27 -2.72
N THR A 173 -17.19 -1.78 -3.96
CA THR A 173 -18.20 -0.79 -4.37
C THR A 173 -19.63 -1.31 -4.18
N ASN A 174 -19.83 -2.63 -4.24
CA ASN A 174 -21.09 -3.31 -4.04
C ASN A 174 -21.06 -4.20 -2.78
N GLY A 175 -20.32 -3.80 -1.76
CA GLY A 175 -19.87 -4.62 -0.65
C GLY A 175 -20.93 -5.39 0.13
N ASP A 176 -22.11 -4.81 0.30
CA ASP A 176 -23.22 -5.40 1.07
C ASP A 176 -23.98 -6.49 0.30
N ARG A 177 -23.74 -6.64 -1.00
CA ARG A 177 -24.42 -7.69 -1.80
C ARG A 177 -23.91 -9.06 -1.41
N VAL A 178 -24.85 -10.01 -1.30
CA VAL A 178 -24.54 -11.41 -1.01
C VAL A 178 -24.31 -12.17 -2.31
N PHE A 179 -23.23 -12.94 -2.35
CA PHE A 179 -22.88 -13.78 -3.50
C PHE A 179 -23.68 -15.09 -3.50
N ASN A 180 -24.53 -15.25 -4.51
CA ASN A 180 -25.43 -16.39 -4.65
C ASN A 180 -25.08 -17.33 -5.81
N SER A 181 -23.83 -17.30 -6.27
CA SER A 181 -23.36 -18.16 -7.36
C SER A 181 -23.12 -19.60 -6.93
N CYS A 182 -22.84 -20.46 -7.92
CA CYS A 182 -22.58 -21.89 -7.74
C CYS A 182 -21.19 -22.22 -7.12
N CYS A 183 -20.36 -21.21 -6.77
CA CYS A 183 -19.10 -21.43 -6.08
C CYS A 183 -19.37 -21.71 -4.59
N PRO A 184 -19.26 -22.97 -4.11
CA PRO A 184 -19.67 -23.33 -2.75
C PRO A 184 -18.87 -22.59 -1.67
N GLU A 185 -17.58 -22.34 -1.91
CA GLU A 185 -16.64 -21.73 -0.97
C GLU A 185 -16.93 -20.25 -0.72
N LEU A 186 -17.62 -19.59 -1.66
CA LEU A 186 -17.94 -18.16 -1.61
C LEU A 186 -19.42 -17.87 -1.46
N LYS A 187 -20.28 -18.89 -1.63
CA LYS A 187 -21.73 -18.75 -1.55
C LYS A 187 -22.17 -18.24 -0.16
N GLY A 188 -23.01 -17.23 -0.15
CA GLY A 188 -23.53 -16.62 1.07
C GLY A 188 -22.62 -15.56 1.69
N LYS A 189 -21.40 -15.37 1.18
CA LYS A 189 -20.51 -14.29 1.60
C LYS A 189 -20.93 -12.98 0.95
N THR A 190 -20.64 -11.88 1.64
CA THR A 190 -20.80 -10.54 1.06
C THR A 190 -19.69 -10.27 0.03
N PHE A 191 -19.91 -9.34 -0.88
CA PHE A 191 -18.88 -8.96 -1.84
C PHE A 191 -17.65 -8.36 -1.16
N SER A 192 -17.81 -7.67 -0.03
CA SER A 192 -16.67 -7.21 0.78
C SER A 192 -15.84 -8.36 1.31
N GLU A 193 -16.46 -9.42 1.86
CA GLU A 193 -15.76 -10.62 2.34
C GLU A 193 -15.04 -11.36 1.21
N ILE A 194 -15.63 -11.38 0.00
CA ILE A 194 -14.99 -11.98 -1.18
C ILE A 194 -13.79 -11.14 -1.62
N ALA A 195 -13.90 -9.81 -1.59
CA ALA A 195 -12.78 -8.93 -1.90
C ALA A 195 -11.61 -9.16 -0.92
N ASP A 196 -11.89 -9.37 0.36
CA ASP A 196 -10.86 -9.67 1.37
C ASP A 196 -10.19 -11.05 1.11
N ILE A 197 -10.96 -12.05 0.70
CA ILE A 197 -10.43 -13.36 0.27
C ILE A 197 -9.53 -13.23 -0.96
N LEU A 198 -9.92 -12.37 -1.92
CA LEU A 198 -9.11 -12.11 -3.12
C LEU A 198 -7.86 -11.31 -2.80
N ASP A 199 -7.91 -10.37 -1.87
CA ASP A 199 -6.74 -9.56 -1.49
C ASP A 199 -5.67 -10.38 -0.74
N ASP A 200 -6.05 -11.45 -0.08
CA ASP A 200 -5.11 -12.41 0.49
C ASP A 200 -4.44 -13.23 -0.64
N GLU A 201 -3.22 -12.84 -1.00
CA GLU A 201 -2.43 -13.49 -2.05
C GLU A 201 -2.09 -14.96 -1.73
N ASN A 202 -2.26 -15.43 -0.50
CA ASN A 202 -2.01 -16.82 -0.10
C ASN A 202 -3.31 -17.64 -0.07
N ASN A 203 -4.46 -17.02 -0.30
CA ASN A 203 -5.74 -17.70 -0.21
C ASN A 203 -6.02 -18.54 -1.47
N ALA A 204 -5.93 -19.88 -1.32
CA ALA A 204 -6.13 -20.81 -2.43
C ALA A 204 -7.52 -20.70 -3.07
N ASN A 205 -8.58 -20.44 -2.27
CA ASN A 205 -9.94 -20.26 -2.79
C ASN A 205 -10.07 -18.97 -3.59
N GLY A 206 -9.43 -17.89 -3.15
CA GLY A 206 -9.36 -16.64 -3.91
C GLY A 206 -8.68 -16.83 -5.27
N HIS A 207 -7.54 -17.52 -5.30
CA HIS A 207 -6.85 -17.85 -6.56
C HIS A 207 -7.72 -18.69 -7.49
N LYS A 208 -8.29 -19.78 -6.99
CA LYS A 208 -9.15 -20.69 -7.76
C LYS A 208 -10.33 -19.95 -8.37
N TRP A 209 -11.00 -19.11 -7.59
CA TRP A 209 -12.15 -18.36 -8.08
C TRP A 209 -11.77 -17.29 -9.11
N LEU A 210 -10.66 -16.58 -8.90
CA LEU A 210 -10.15 -15.61 -9.88
C LEU A 210 -9.83 -16.28 -11.21
N THR A 211 -9.17 -17.44 -11.19
CA THR A 211 -8.89 -18.24 -12.38
C THR A 211 -10.18 -18.63 -13.10
N ALA A 212 -11.18 -19.14 -12.38
CA ALA A 212 -12.46 -19.53 -12.95
C ALA A 212 -13.20 -18.34 -13.61
N ILE A 213 -13.16 -17.14 -13.01
CA ILE A 213 -13.72 -15.92 -13.62
C ILE A 213 -12.98 -15.60 -14.92
N MET A 214 -11.65 -15.64 -14.92
CA MET A 214 -10.85 -15.34 -16.12
C MET A 214 -11.15 -16.31 -17.25
N GLU A 215 -11.29 -17.61 -16.93
CA GLU A 215 -11.68 -18.64 -17.91
C GLU A 215 -13.07 -18.36 -18.49
N GLN A 216 -14.05 -17.98 -17.66
CA GLN A 216 -15.39 -17.62 -18.12
C GLN A 216 -15.39 -16.38 -19.01
N VAL A 217 -14.60 -15.36 -18.67
CA VAL A 217 -14.45 -14.16 -19.51
C VAL A 217 -13.84 -14.51 -20.86
N ILE A 218 -12.80 -15.36 -20.89
CA ILE A 218 -12.17 -15.81 -22.13
C ILE A 218 -13.16 -16.61 -22.97
N ALA A 219 -13.89 -17.56 -22.36
CA ALA A 219 -14.90 -18.35 -23.06
C ALA A 219 -15.98 -17.46 -23.70
N TYR A 220 -16.49 -16.48 -22.95
CA TYR A 220 -17.43 -15.48 -23.47
C TYR A 220 -16.86 -14.68 -24.64
N LEU A 221 -15.61 -14.21 -24.54
CA LEU A 221 -14.95 -13.46 -25.60
C LEU A 221 -14.76 -14.29 -26.87
N VAL A 222 -14.49 -15.59 -26.75
CA VAL A 222 -14.43 -16.49 -27.90
C VAL A 222 -15.80 -16.62 -28.54
N GLU A 223 -16.84 -16.87 -27.75
CA GLU A 223 -18.21 -17.05 -28.25
C GLU A 223 -18.74 -15.81 -29.01
N VAL A 224 -18.45 -14.61 -28.52
CA VAL A 224 -18.94 -13.37 -29.17
C VAL A 224 -18.11 -12.93 -30.37
N ASN A 225 -16.97 -13.56 -30.66
CA ASN A 225 -16.10 -13.26 -31.79
C ASN A 225 -16.07 -14.39 -32.84
N GLU A 226 -16.83 -15.46 -32.65
CA GLU A 226 -17.16 -16.47 -33.67
C GLU A 226 -18.36 -16.00 -34.49
#